data_34d9981719eb5fa5d917ac5213e4a43c
#
_entry.id   34d9981719eb5fa5d917ac5213e4a43c
#
_cell.length_a   1.000
_cell.length_b   1.000
_cell.length_c   1.000
_cell.angle_alpha   90.00
_cell.angle_beta   90.00
_cell.angle_gamma   90.00
#
_symmetry.space_group_name_H-M   'P 1'
#
loop_
_entity.id
_entity.type
_entity.pdbx_description
1 polymer ?
#
loop_
_entity_poly.entity_id
_entity_poly.type
_entity_poly.pdbx_seq_one_letter_code
_entity_poly.pdbx_strand_id
1 'polypeptide(L)'
;MGVNVRTGGSDEFLRRIAAGELDAGFLGLAEGVTPQGVQTRELSRERLVAVLAEGHRLAERRRLRLEDLADEPFVDFPEGSSGREQSDLAFDRAGLRREVSFEVNTADLLTGLVRQGLGAALVAPSVVREAPGCVCIPVSDGPVRVEYLAWDSFNPSPAAQAFVDSILMPQPKSPSPTAATA
;
A
#
# COMPACT_ATOMS: atom_id res chain seq x y z
N MET A 1 1.62 29.35 7.47
CA MET A 1 2.03 28.34 6.47
C MET A 1 0.78 27.56 6.11
N GLY A 2 0.37 27.53 4.84
CA GLY A 2 -0.76 26.71 4.38
C GLY A 2 -0.24 25.33 3.95
N VAL A 3 -0.93 24.26 4.37
CA VAL A 3 -0.67 22.88 3.93
C VAL A 3 -1.83 22.45 3.04
N ASN A 4 -1.52 21.95 1.85
CA ASN A 4 -2.50 21.38 0.93
C ASN A 4 -2.23 19.88 0.81
N VAL A 5 -3.19 19.04 1.23
CA VAL A 5 -3.06 17.59 1.19
C VAL A 5 -3.87 17.04 0.02
N ARG A 6 -3.28 16.11 -0.72
CA ARG A 6 -3.94 15.42 -1.85
C ARG A 6 -3.75 13.92 -1.71
N THR A 7 -4.69 13.18 -2.27
CA THR A 7 -4.61 11.72 -2.44
C THR A 7 -4.49 11.40 -3.93
N GLY A 8 -3.74 10.34 -4.26
CA GLY A 8 -3.50 9.92 -5.65
C GLY A 8 -2.57 8.73 -5.73
N GLY A 9 -2.21 8.33 -6.94
CA GLY A 9 -1.27 7.24 -7.19
C GLY A 9 0.18 7.65 -6.97
N SER A 10 1.01 6.68 -6.54
CA SER A 10 2.45 6.93 -6.32
C SER A 10 3.18 7.40 -7.58
N ASP A 11 2.79 6.90 -8.74
CA ASP A 11 3.38 7.29 -10.04
C ASP A 11 3.08 8.74 -10.40
N GLU A 12 1.86 9.20 -10.14
CA GLU A 12 1.49 10.60 -10.33
C GLU A 12 2.30 11.49 -9.38
N PHE A 13 2.36 11.11 -8.10
CA PHE A 13 3.08 11.90 -7.10
C PHE A 13 4.57 11.97 -7.40
N LEU A 14 5.19 10.85 -7.80
CA LEU A 14 6.59 10.83 -8.19
C LEU A 14 6.89 11.82 -9.33
N ARG A 15 6.08 11.79 -10.38
CA ARG A 15 6.24 12.74 -11.50
C ARG A 15 6.09 14.20 -11.07
N ARG A 16 5.09 14.48 -10.22
CA ARG A 16 4.79 15.85 -9.76
C ARG A 16 5.84 16.38 -8.79
N ILE A 17 6.41 15.52 -7.93
CA ILE A 17 7.53 15.90 -7.07
C ILE A 17 8.74 16.21 -7.94
N ALA A 18 9.08 15.36 -8.90
CA ALA A 18 10.20 15.56 -9.82
C ALA A 18 10.04 16.80 -10.70
N ALA A 19 8.79 17.24 -10.96
CA ALA A 19 8.48 18.47 -11.71
C ALA A 19 8.41 19.71 -10.80
N GLY A 20 8.57 19.59 -9.48
CA GLY A 20 8.43 20.70 -8.52
C GLY A 20 6.99 21.20 -8.30
N GLU A 21 5.99 20.40 -8.72
CA GLU A 21 4.57 20.72 -8.56
C GLU A 21 4.01 20.24 -7.21
N LEU A 22 4.73 19.36 -6.55
CA LEU A 22 4.41 18.81 -5.24
C LEU A 22 5.68 18.80 -4.39
N ASP A 23 5.61 19.35 -3.20
CA ASP A 23 6.78 19.49 -2.32
C ASP A 23 7.27 18.14 -1.77
N ALA A 24 6.36 17.27 -1.35
CA ALA A 24 6.65 15.94 -0.80
C ALA A 24 5.45 15.02 -0.93
N GLY A 25 5.68 13.71 -0.83
CA GLY A 25 4.61 12.71 -0.88
C GLY A 25 5.01 11.37 -0.27
N PHE A 26 4.00 10.60 0.12
CA PHE A 26 4.17 9.21 0.51
C PHE A 26 3.92 8.33 -0.71
N LEU A 27 4.87 7.45 -1.02
CA LEU A 27 4.83 6.56 -2.19
C LEU A 27 4.84 5.11 -1.71
N GLY A 28 3.93 4.30 -2.24
CA GLY A 28 3.96 2.86 -2.01
C GLY A 28 4.35 2.13 -3.30
N LEU A 29 5.53 1.51 -3.32
CA LEU A 29 6.12 0.90 -4.49
C LEU A 29 6.41 -0.59 -4.27
N ALA A 30 6.57 -1.33 -5.36
CA ALA A 30 7.03 -2.71 -5.29
C ALA A 30 8.46 -2.81 -4.75
N GLU A 31 8.78 -3.90 -4.07
CA GLU A 31 10.14 -4.18 -3.64
C GLU A 31 11.11 -4.23 -4.83
N GLY A 32 12.24 -3.53 -4.69
CA GLY A 32 13.25 -3.40 -5.73
C GLY A 32 13.02 -2.25 -6.71
N VAL A 33 11.89 -1.55 -6.63
CA VAL A 33 11.66 -0.31 -7.38
C VAL A 33 12.29 0.85 -6.62
N THR A 34 13.21 1.56 -7.27
CA THR A 34 13.85 2.75 -6.71
C THR A 34 13.29 4.00 -7.40
N PRO A 35 12.64 4.91 -6.66
CA PRO A 35 12.17 6.17 -7.21
C PRO A 35 13.32 6.98 -7.84
N GLN A 36 13.09 7.55 -9.02
CA GLN A 36 14.07 8.33 -9.75
C GLN A 36 13.69 9.82 -9.75
N GLY A 37 14.70 10.71 -9.79
CA GLY A 37 14.48 12.16 -9.89
C GLY A 37 14.02 12.85 -8.61
N VAL A 38 13.96 12.13 -7.50
CA VAL A 38 13.55 12.64 -6.19
C VAL A 38 14.48 12.11 -5.10
N GLN A 39 14.51 12.79 -3.95
CA GLN A 39 15.07 12.20 -2.73
C GLN A 39 14.03 11.34 -2.04
N THR A 40 14.47 10.24 -1.43
CA THR A 40 13.56 9.33 -0.75
C THR A 40 14.12 8.82 0.56
N ARG A 41 13.22 8.50 1.47
CA ARG A 41 13.49 7.75 2.68
C ARG A 41 12.48 6.62 2.82
N GLU A 42 12.97 5.38 2.94
CA GLU A 42 12.11 4.25 3.30
C GLU A 42 11.55 4.45 4.72
N LEU A 43 10.23 4.36 4.84
CA LEU A 43 9.51 4.50 6.11
C LEU A 43 9.08 3.14 6.66
N SER A 44 8.56 2.28 5.80
CA SER A 44 8.08 0.96 6.17
C SER A 44 8.16 -0.02 5.01
N ARG A 45 8.09 -1.30 5.38
CA ARG A 45 8.08 -2.42 4.45
C ARG A 45 7.06 -3.43 4.93
N GLU A 46 6.04 -3.67 4.15
CA GLU A 46 4.92 -4.54 4.51
C GLU A 46 4.69 -5.59 3.43
N ARG A 47 4.50 -6.85 3.86
CA ARG A 47 4.01 -7.87 2.95
C ARG A 47 2.51 -7.72 2.77
N LEU A 48 2.04 -7.76 1.53
CA LEU A 48 0.61 -7.71 1.24
C LEU A 48 -0.10 -8.93 1.83
N VAL A 49 -1.33 -8.72 2.25
CA VAL A 49 -2.24 -9.75 2.72
C VAL A 49 -3.34 -9.99 1.70
N ALA A 50 -3.84 -11.22 1.64
CA ALA A 50 -5.05 -11.50 0.90
C ALA A 50 -6.25 -11.00 1.69
N VAL A 51 -7.14 -10.27 1.02
CA VAL A 51 -8.43 -9.83 1.55
C VAL A 51 -9.51 -10.64 0.83
N LEU A 52 -10.34 -11.32 1.62
CA LEU A 52 -11.39 -12.21 1.16
C LEU A 52 -12.69 -11.91 1.91
N ALA A 53 -13.84 -12.21 1.33
CA ALA A 53 -15.10 -12.18 2.07
C ALA A 53 -15.07 -13.22 3.22
N GLU A 54 -15.76 -12.96 4.31
CA GLU A 54 -15.85 -13.91 5.46
C GLU A 54 -16.36 -15.30 5.05
N GLY A 55 -17.24 -15.39 4.06
CA GLY A 55 -17.78 -16.66 3.53
C GLY A 55 -16.95 -17.32 2.43
N HIS A 56 -15.77 -16.79 2.13
CA HIS A 56 -14.94 -17.33 1.04
C HIS A 56 -14.34 -18.69 1.42
N ARG A 57 -14.19 -19.62 0.44
CA ARG A 57 -13.65 -20.98 0.66
C ARG A 57 -12.27 -21.04 1.34
N LEU A 58 -11.48 -19.97 1.19
CA LEU A 58 -10.14 -19.83 1.79
C LEU A 58 -10.16 -19.04 3.11
N ALA A 59 -11.28 -18.50 3.56
CA ALA A 59 -11.37 -17.60 4.72
C ALA A 59 -10.89 -18.22 6.04
N GLU A 60 -11.00 -19.53 6.19
CA GLU A 60 -10.57 -20.26 7.40
C GLU A 60 -9.07 -20.62 7.41
N ARG A 61 -8.36 -20.34 6.31
CA ARG A 61 -6.94 -20.62 6.23
C ARG A 61 -6.14 -19.63 7.08
N ARG A 62 -5.17 -20.14 7.81
CA ARG A 62 -4.28 -19.29 8.64
C ARG A 62 -3.21 -18.57 7.82
N ARG A 63 -2.90 -19.10 6.63
CA ARG A 63 -1.89 -18.59 5.70
C ARG A 63 -2.18 -19.12 4.31
N LEU A 64 -1.86 -18.31 3.32
CA LEU A 64 -1.97 -18.66 1.90
C LEU A 64 -0.60 -18.53 1.21
N ARG A 65 -0.56 -19.08 0.01
CA ARG A 65 0.46 -18.84 -1.01
C ARG A 65 -0.20 -18.22 -2.23
N LEU A 66 0.59 -17.63 -3.12
CA LEU A 66 0.07 -17.06 -4.37
C LEU A 66 -0.66 -18.10 -5.21
N GLU A 67 -0.18 -19.35 -5.20
CA GLU A 67 -0.82 -20.45 -5.92
C GLU A 67 -2.25 -20.76 -5.43
N ASP A 68 -2.54 -20.55 -4.14
CA ASP A 68 -3.90 -20.74 -3.60
C ASP A 68 -4.90 -19.72 -4.16
N LEU A 69 -4.38 -18.58 -4.65
CA LEU A 69 -5.16 -17.43 -5.15
C LEU A 69 -5.21 -17.38 -6.68
N ALA A 70 -4.42 -18.20 -7.40
CA ALA A 70 -4.25 -18.07 -8.85
C ALA A 70 -5.57 -18.24 -9.64
N ASP A 71 -6.47 -19.07 -9.15
CA ASP A 71 -7.77 -19.36 -9.78
C ASP A 71 -8.91 -18.44 -9.27
N GLU A 72 -8.61 -17.50 -8.37
CA GLU A 72 -9.63 -16.57 -7.87
C GLU A 72 -9.73 -15.34 -8.77
N PRO A 73 -10.95 -14.81 -9.00
CA PRO A 73 -11.09 -13.49 -9.60
C PRO A 73 -10.54 -12.43 -8.65
N PHE A 74 -9.87 -11.41 -9.20
CA PHE A 74 -9.32 -10.31 -8.40
C PHE A 74 -10.10 -9.01 -8.57
N VAL A 75 -10.17 -8.29 -7.45
CA VAL A 75 -10.46 -6.85 -7.41
C VAL A 75 -9.13 -6.15 -7.15
N ASP A 76 -8.69 -5.25 -8.02
CA ASP A 76 -7.40 -4.59 -7.87
C ASP A 76 -7.46 -3.12 -8.33
N PHE A 77 -6.35 -2.43 -8.17
CA PHE A 77 -6.14 -1.09 -8.71
C PHE A 77 -5.95 -1.15 -10.24
N PRO A 78 -6.05 0.00 -10.94
CA PRO A 78 -5.91 0.03 -12.40
C PRO A 78 -4.57 -0.52 -12.88
N GLU A 79 -4.59 -1.13 -14.05
CA GLU A 79 -3.39 -1.60 -14.74
C GLU A 79 -2.36 -0.47 -14.90
N GLY A 80 -1.08 -0.77 -14.69
CA GLY A 80 0.02 0.19 -14.75
C GLY A 80 0.13 1.10 -13.53
N SER A 81 -0.74 0.98 -12.53
CA SER A 81 -0.56 1.67 -11.25
C SER A 81 0.44 0.93 -10.36
N SER A 82 1.23 1.67 -9.58
CA SER A 82 2.17 1.06 -8.62
C SER A 82 1.49 0.21 -7.56
N GLY A 83 0.20 0.42 -7.30
CA GLY A 83 -0.60 -0.45 -6.43
C GLY A 83 -0.79 -1.84 -7.04
N ARG A 84 -1.08 -1.93 -8.34
CA ARG A 84 -1.27 -3.15 -9.12
C ARG A 84 0.05 -3.85 -9.43
N GLU A 85 1.07 -3.10 -9.82
CA GLU A 85 2.38 -3.60 -10.24
C GLU A 85 3.02 -4.55 -9.23
N GLN A 86 2.85 -4.29 -7.94
CA GLN A 86 3.38 -5.14 -6.86
C GLN A 86 2.86 -6.58 -6.97
N SER A 87 1.56 -6.72 -7.21
CA SER A 87 0.90 -8.01 -7.35
C SER A 87 1.24 -8.68 -8.67
N ASP A 88 1.21 -7.93 -9.78
CA ASP A 88 1.55 -8.45 -11.10
C ASP A 88 2.97 -9.02 -11.12
N LEU A 89 3.96 -8.28 -10.62
CA LEU A 89 5.35 -8.74 -10.51
C LEU A 89 5.50 -9.98 -9.63
N ALA A 90 4.71 -10.12 -8.56
CA ALA A 90 4.80 -11.29 -7.69
C ALA A 90 4.23 -12.54 -8.36
N PHE A 91 3.10 -12.43 -9.05
CA PHE A 91 2.53 -13.54 -9.82
C PHE A 91 3.43 -13.95 -10.98
N ASP A 92 3.97 -13.00 -11.74
CA ASP A 92 4.91 -13.27 -12.85
C ASP A 92 6.16 -14.00 -12.37
N ARG A 93 6.78 -13.56 -11.27
CA ARG A 93 7.96 -14.23 -10.66
C ARG A 93 7.66 -15.64 -10.19
N ALA A 94 6.43 -15.89 -9.75
CA ALA A 94 5.97 -17.22 -9.36
C ALA A 94 5.58 -18.09 -10.56
N GLY A 95 5.58 -17.56 -11.79
CA GLY A 95 5.11 -18.25 -12.99
C GLY A 95 3.59 -18.51 -12.98
N LEU A 96 2.86 -17.72 -12.21
CA LEU A 96 1.41 -17.81 -12.06
C LEU A 96 0.72 -16.70 -12.87
N ARG A 97 -0.53 -16.96 -13.23
CA ARG A 97 -1.43 -15.96 -13.80
C ARG A 97 -2.55 -15.66 -12.84
N ARG A 98 -3.10 -14.47 -12.92
CA ARG A 98 -4.31 -14.09 -12.21
C ARG A 98 -5.25 -13.33 -13.13
N GLU A 99 -6.52 -13.39 -12.87
CA GLU A 99 -7.55 -12.63 -13.58
C GLU A 99 -8.01 -11.46 -12.72
N VAL A 100 -7.85 -10.23 -13.21
CA VAL A 100 -8.41 -9.05 -12.57
C VAL A 100 -9.74 -8.75 -13.24
N SER A 101 -10.82 -9.09 -12.53
CA SER A 101 -12.19 -8.93 -13.02
C SER A 101 -12.76 -7.54 -12.73
N PHE A 102 -12.23 -6.84 -11.72
CA PHE A 102 -12.68 -5.49 -11.34
C PHE A 102 -11.49 -4.60 -11.06
N GLU A 103 -11.50 -3.41 -11.65
CA GLU A 103 -10.52 -2.35 -11.40
C GLU A 103 -11.16 -1.18 -10.66
N VAL A 104 -10.53 -0.72 -9.58
CA VAL A 104 -11.04 0.34 -8.70
C VAL A 104 -9.94 1.29 -8.27
N ASN A 105 -10.30 2.55 -7.99
CA ASN A 105 -9.33 3.59 -7.65
C ASN A 105 -9.16 3.83 -6.14
N THR A 106 -9.96 3.19 -5.29
CA THR A 106 -9.90 3.41 -3.84
C THR A 106 -9.96 2.08 -3.08
N ALA A 107 -9.30 2.05 -1.94
CA ALA A 107 -9.30 0.89 -1.05
C ALA A 107 -10.70 0.56 -0.49
N ASP A 108 -11.51 1.57 -0.23
CA ASP A 108 -12.88 1.39 0.27
C ASP A 108 -13.76 0.67 -0.75
N LEU A 109 -13.65 1.05 -2.02
CA LEU A 109 -14.39 0.39 -3.10
C LEU A 109 -13.87 -1.04 -3.31
N LEU A 110 -12.55 -1.24 -3.26
CA LEU A 110 -11.92 -2.56 -3.34
C LEU A 110 -12.47 -3.49 -2.25
N THR A 111 -12.39 -3.10 -0.99
CA THR A 111 -12.89 -3.89 0.14
C THR A 111 -14.41 -4.08 0.08
N GLY A 112 -15.14 -3.08 -0.43
CA GLY A 112 -16.58 -3.16 -0.66
C GLY A 112 -16.95 -4.28 -1.65
N LEU A 113 -16.25 -4.40 -2.77
CA LEU A 113 -16.47 -5.45 -3.78
C LEU A 113 -16.03 -6.82 -3.25
N VAL A 114 -14.88 -6.89 -2.57
CA VAL A 114 -14.42 -8.14 -1.92
C VAL A 114 -15.45 -8.65 -0.92
N ARG A 115 -15.99 -7.79 -0.07
CA ARG A 115 -17.03 -8.14 0.91
C ARG A 115 -18.27 -8.76 0.27
N GLN A 116 -18.62 -8.35 -0.96
CA GLN A 116 -19.72 -8.93 -1.73
C GLN A 116 -19.37 -10.28 -2.39
N GLY A 117 -18.15 -10.79 -2.18
CA GLY A 117 -17.70 -12.05 -2.76
C GLY A 117 -17.37 -11.98 -4.25
N LEU A 118 -17.11 -10.77 -4.78
CA LEU A 118 -16.85 -10.56 -6.20
C LEU A 118 -15.40 -10.87 -6.61
N GLY A 119 -14.52 -11.08 -5.63
CA GLY A 119 -13.13 -11.46 -5.89
C GLY A 119 -12.25 -11.35 -4.64
N ALA A 120 -11.00 -11.74 -4.80
CA ALA A 120 -9.92 -11.56 -3.82
C ALA A 120 -9.16 -10.25 -4.10
N ALA A 121 -8.44 -9.75 -3.10
CA ALA A 121 -7.51 -8.64 -3.30
C ALA A 121 -6.20 -8.87 -2.54
N LEU A 122 -5.11 -8.26 -3.00
CA LEU A 122 -3.83 -8.20 -2.30
C LEU A 122 -3.52 -6.74 -1.97
N VAL A 123 -3.49 -6.40 -0.68
CA VAL A 123 -3.21 -5.04 -0.23
C VAL A 123 -2.34 -5.02 1.03
N ALA A 124 -1.73 -3.87 1.30
CA ALA A 124 -0.98 -3.70 2.53
C ALA A 124 -1.90 -3.78 3.76
N PRO A 125 -1.48 -4.42 4.86
CA PRO A 125 -2.28 -4.50 6.10
C PRO A 125 -2.72 -3.13 6.62
N SER A 126 -1.88 -2.11 6.43
CA SER A 126 -2.18 -0.72 6.79
C SER A 126 -3.39 -0.13 6.07
N VAL A 127 -3.71 -0.64 4.87
CA VAL A 127 -4.83 -0.17 4.03
C VAL A 127 -6.17 -0.76 4.50
N VAL A 128 -6.15 -1.94 5.12
CA VAL A 128 -7.36 -2.72 5.46
C VAL A 128 -7.57 -2.92 6.96
N ARG A 129 -7.05 -2.01 7.79
CA ARG A 129 -7.16 -2.11 9.26
C ARG A 129 -8.60 -2.27 9.75
N GLU A 130 -9.55 -1.70 9.04
CA GLU A 130 -10.98 -1.76 9.36
C GLU A 130 -11.77 -2.12 8.10
N ALA A 131 -11.78 -3.41 7.74
CA ALA A 131 -12.56 -3.94 6.63
C ALA A 131 -13.63 -4.92 7.15
N PRO A 132 -14.73 -4.43 7.75
CA PRO A 132 -15.77 -5.28 8.29
C PRO A 132 -16.38 -6.16 7.19
N GLY A 133 -16.62 -7.45 7.50
CA GLY A 133 -17.12 -8.45 6.55
C GLY A 133 -16.05 -9.03 5.62
N CYS A 134 -14.77 -8.69 5.86
CA CYS A 134 -13.63 -9.28 5.19
C CYS A 134 -12.67 -9.94 6.20
N VAL A 135 -11.98 -10.97 5.74
CA VAL A 135 -10.84 -11.57 6.45
C VAL A 135 -9.56 -11.21 5.75
N CYS A 136 -8.51 -10.92 6.54
CA CYS A 136 -7.17 -10.64 6.05
C CYS A 136 -6.26 -11.81 6.38
N ILE A 137 -5.72 -12.47 5.36
CA ILE A 137 -4.92 -13.68 5.52
C ILE A 137 -3.50 -13.42 5.01
N PRO A 138 -2.45 -13.69 5.81
CA PRO A 138 -1.06 -13.58 5.37
C PRO A 138 -0.76 -14.47 4.17
N VAL A 139 -0.05 -13.92 3.16
CA VAL A 139 0.43 -14.66 1.99
C VAL A 139 1.94 -14.83 2.13
N SER A 140 2.41 -16.08 2.28
CA SER A 140 3.81 -16.37 2.65
C SER A 140 4.84 -15.95 1.60
N ASP A 141 4.49 -16.07 0.33
CA ASP A 141 5.28 -15.67 -0.85
C ASP A 141 4.67 -14.46 -1.57
N GLY A 142 3.75 -13.75 -0.88
CA GLY A 142 3.09 -12.55 -1.41
C GLY A 142 4.03 -11.37 -1.60
N PRO A 143 3.61 -10.40 -2.42
CA PRO A 143 4.40 -9.22 -2.74
C PRO A 143 4.69 -8.37 -1.51
N VAL A 144 5.80 -7.63 -1.57
CA VAL A 144 6.21 -6.68 -0.54
C VAL A 144 6.03 -5.27 -1.10
N ARG A 145 5.34 -4.43 -0.34
CA ARG A 145 5.21 -3.00 -0.56
C ARG A 145 6.24 -2.27 0.30
N VAL A 146 6.96 -1.36 -0.31
CA VAL A 146 7.86 -0.44 0.38
C VAL A 146 7.25 0.95 0.35
N GLU A 147 7.09 1.56 1.51
CA GLU A 147 6.59 2.92 1.62
C GLU A 147 7.73 3.90 1.79
N TYR A 148 7.73 4.93 0.97
CA TYR A 148 8.75 5.98 0.97
C TYR A 148 8.11 7.33 1.28
N LEU A 149 8.81 8.16 2.05
CA LEU A 149 8.68 9.60 1.95
C LEU A 149 9.57 10.05 0.79
N ALA A 150 9.00 10.81 -0.14
CA ALA A 150 9.71 11.36 -1.29
C ALA A 150 9.57 12.88 -1.31
N TRP A 151 10.60 13.61 -1.74
CA TRP A 151 10.61 15.07 -1.87
C TRP A 151 11.54 15.53 -2.98
N ASP A 152 11.42 16.80 -3.38
CA ASP A 152 12.29 17.37 -4.41
C ASP A 152 13.77 17.29 -4.01
N SER A 153 14.60 16.78 -4.91
CA SER A 153 16.03 16.60 -4.69
C SER A 153 16.84 17.87 -4.88
N PHE A 154 16.30 18.86 -5.62
CA PHE A 154 17.12 19.97 -6.11
C PHE A 154 17.01 21.23 -5.24
N ASN A 155 15.80 21.59 -4.81
CA ASN A 155 15.58 22.80 -4.01
C ASN A 155 14.29 22.73 -3.19
N PRO A 156 14.25 21.89 -2.16
CA PRO A 156 13.06 21.79 -1.32
C PRO A 156 12.79 23.14 -0.66
N SER A 157 11.52 23.59 -0.68
CA SER A 157 11.15 24.80 0.02
C SER A 157 11.45 24.65 1.53
N PRO A 158 11.70 25.76 2.27
CA PRO A 158 11.91 25.69 3.73
C PRO A 158 10.76 24.97 4.46
N ALA A 159 9.53 25.09 3.92
CA ALA A 159 8.36 24.42 4.46
C ALA A 159 8.39 22.90 4.18
N ALA A 160 8.79 22.50 2.98
CA ALA A 160 8.97 21.09 2.62
C ALA A 160 10.07 20.46 3.48
N GLN A 161 11.20 21.13 3.63
CA GLN A 161 12.29 20.63 4.47
C GLN A 161 11.85 20.46 5.93
N ALA A 162 11.16 21.45 6.51
CA ALA A 162 10.64 21.35 7.87
C ALA A 162 9.63 20.19 8.04
N PHE A 163 8.78 19.96 7.02
CA PHE A 163 7.86 18.82 7.01
C PHE A 163 8.62 17.49 6.97
N VAL A 164 9.56 17.33 6.05
CA VAL A 164 10.40 16.13 5.92
C VAL A 164 11.14 15.86 7.23
N ASP A 165 11.78 16.87 7.80
CA ASP A 165 12.50 16.76 9.07
C ASP A 165 11.57 16.31 10.21
N SER A 166 10.35 16.83 10.25
CA SER A 166 9.36 16.45 11.27
C SER A 166 8.94 14.98 11.21
N ILE A 167 8.91 14.40 10.01
CA ILE A 167 8.60 12.98 9.79
C ILE A 167 9.80 12.10 10.08
N LEU A 168 11.00 12.55 9.72
CA LEU A 168 12.23 11.78 9.88
C LEU A 168 12.83 11.84 11.29
N MET A 169 12.44 12.84 12.08
CA MET A 169 12.85 12.88 13.50
C MET A 169 12.19 11.74 14.27
N PRO A 170 12.94 11.04 15.15
CA PRO A 170 12.36 10.04 16.01
C PRO A 170 11.25 10.68 16.86
N GLN A 171 10.02 10.25 16.70
CA GLN A 171 8.95 10.67 17.61
C GLN A 171 9.30 10.21 19.02
N PRO A 172 9.24 11.10 20.03
CA PRO A 172 9.39 10.67 21.41
C PRO A 172 8.30 9.62 21.70
N LYS A 173 8.70 8.45 22.16
CA LYS A 173 7.77 7.38 22.53
C LYS A 173 6.71 7.98 23.45
N SER A 174 5.46 7.94 23.04
CA SER A 174 4.34 8.30 23.92
C SER A 174 4.47 7.49 25.21
N PRO A 175 4.37 8.10 26.39
CA PRO A 175 4.39 7.37 27.63
C PRO A 175 3.24 6.35 27.62
N SER A 176 3.57 5.09 27.90
CA SER A 176 2.56 4.05 28.08
C SER A 176 1.57 4.51 29.15
N PRO A 177 0.26 4.34 28.97
CA PRO A 177 -0.69 4.67 30.02
C PRO A 177 -0.32 3.84 31.26
N THR A 178 0.10 4.52 32.30
CA THR A 178 0.33 3.93 33.63
C THR A 178 -0.96 3.27 34.06
N ALA A 179 -0.94 1.96 34.25
CA ALA A 179 -2.03 1.22 34.87
C ALA A 179 -2.34 1.87 36.22
N ALA A 180 -3.46 2.58 36.31
CA ALA A 180 -3.98 3.03 37.60
C ALA A 180 -4.43 1.81 38.37
N THR A 181 -3.64 1.42 39.36
CA THR A 181 -4.02 0.45 40.40
C THR A 181 -5.03 1.14 41.33
N ALA A 182 -6.19 0.59 41.43
CA ALA A 182 -7.11 0.77 42.56
C ALA A 182 -7.68 -0.55 42.93
#